data_b1abf673e19e5a38f6e3ca5ba2390751
#
_entry.id   b1abf673e19e5a38f6e3ca5ba2390751
#
_cell.length_a   1.000
_cell.length_b   1.000
_cell.length_c   1.000
_cell.angle_alpha   90.00
_cell.angle_beta   90.00
_cell.angle_gamma   90.00
#
_symmetry.space_group_name_H-M   'P 1'
#
loop_
_entity.id
_entity.type
_entity.pdbx_description
1 polymer ?
#
loop_
_entity_poly.entity_id
_entity_poly.type
_entity_poly.pdbx_seq_one_letter_code
_entity_poly.pdbx_strand_id
1 'polypeptide(L)'
;MKKNSGIWSVEYLNEIIFGQKKPYDLKTLKEGVPIMCTKNNNEFGLSNGDIGVLIGLENKRKYLFRKFNDNNEEIVALIDPSNLENVVPAIAITIHKSQGSESEKVSILWSQKYRRHQYAVKEQKDNQNIFCRDNFERRLFYTAITRAKKFLDIYYLN
;
A
#
# COMPACT_ATOMS: atom_id res chain seq x y z
N MET A 1 6.96 -15.82 -2.68
CA MET A 1 6.18 -15.53 -1.44
C MET A 1 4.74 -15.25 -1.85
N LYS A 2 3.78 -16.14 -1.56
CA LYS A 2 2.37 -15.87 -1.85
C LYS A 2 1.91 -14.78 -0.90
N LYS A 3 1.89 -13.56 -1.38
CA LYS A 3 1.30 -12.40 -0.73
C LYS A 3 -0.20 -12.53 -0.87
N ASN A 4 -0.93 -12.15 0.16
CA ASN A 4 -2.31 -11.73 0.07
C ASN A 4 -3.42 -12.80 0.13
N SER A 5 -3.25 -13.87 0.88
CA SER A 5 -4.40 -14.71 1.25
C SER A 5 -4.61 -14.64 2.77
N GLY A 6 -5.65 -13.97 3.22
CA GLY A 6 -6.04 -13.87 4.63
C GLY A 6 -6.93 -12.66 4.86
N ILE A 7 -7.68 -12.67 5.96
CA ILE A 7 -8.66 -11.64 6.38
C ILE A 7 -8.03 -10.23 6.52
N TRP A 8 -6.69 -10.14 6.51
CA TRP A 8 -5.94 -8.90 6.68
C TRP A 8 -4.99 -8.62 5.51
N SER A 9 -5.25 -9.26 4.37
CA SER A 9 -4.54 -8.90 3.15
C SER A 9 -5.00 -7.52 2.68
N VAL A 10 -4.10 -6.79 2.02
CA VAL A 10 -4.45 -5.51 1.37
C VAL A 10 -5.63 -5.67 0.42
N GLU A 11 -5.70 -6.80 -0.27
CA GLU A 11 -6.80 -7.11 -1.19
C GLU A 11 -8.12 -7.25 -0.47
N TYR A 12 -8.14 -8.02 0.61
CA TYR A 12 -9.35 -8.22 1.42
C TYR A 12 -9.84 -6.91 2.07
N LEU A 13 -8.91 -6.10 2.61
CA LEU A 13 -9.26 -4.80 3.19
C LEU A 13 -9.85 -3.86 2.15
N ASN A 14 -9.22 -3.77 0.98
CA ASN A 14 -9.75 -2.96 -0.11
C ASN A 14 -11.09 -3.51 -0.61
N GLU A 15 -11.27 -4.84 -0.67
CA GLU A 15 -12.55 -5.48 -1.02
C GLU A 15 -13.66 -5.08 -0.06
N ILE A 16 -13.42 -5.13 1.25
CA ILE A 16 -14.40 -4.72 2.27
C ILE A 16 -14.74 -3.24 2.13
N ILE A 17 -13.72 -2.39 2.01
CA ILE A 17 -13.91 -0.94 2.00
C ILE A 17 -14.62 -0.47 0.73
N PHE A 18 -14.32 -1.06 -0.42
CA PHE A 18 -14.89 -0.66 -1.71
C PHE A 18 -16.08 -1.52 -2.16
N GLY A 19 -16.34 -2.64 -1.49
CA GLY A 19 -17.38 -3.60 -1.91
C GLY A 19 -17.09 -4.29 -3.24
N GLN A 20 -15.83 -4.31 -3.67
CA GLN A 20 -15.42 -4.84 -4.98
C GLN A 20 -14.25 -5.81 -4.84
N LYS A 21 -14.30 -6.91 -5.63
CA LYS A 21 -13.17 -7.81 -5.84
C LYS A 21 -12.31 -7.34 -7.01
N LYS A 22 -11.05 -7.78 -7.03
CA LYS A 22 -10.21 -7.59 -8.21
C LYS A 22 -10.77 -8.32 -9.45
N PRO A 23 -10.64 -7.72 -10.65
CA PRO A 23 -10.11 -6.39 -10.93
C PRO A 23 -11.07 -5.29 -10.45
N TYR A 24 -10.52 -4.21 -9.87
CA TYR A 24 -11.33 -3.08 -9.41
C TYR A 24 -11.84 -2.27 -10.59
N ASP A 25 -13.14 -2.01 -10.62
CA ASP A 25 -13.70 -1.02 -11.53
C ASP A 25 -13.56 0.38 -10.93
N LEU A 26 -12.51 1.08 -11.35
CA LEU A 26 -12.23 2.44 -10.88
C LEU A 26 -13.32 3.45 -11.26
N LYS A 27 -14.16 3.10 -12.25
CA LYS A 27 -15.28 3.97 -12.65
C LYS A 27 -16.41 4.00 -11.63
N THR A 28 -16.50 3.00 -10.79
CA THR A 28 -17.55 2.91 -9.75
C THR A 28 -17.09 3.39 -8.38
N LEU A 29 -15.79 3.66 -8.21
CA LEU A 29 -15.26 4.18 -6.95
C LEU A 29 -15.72 5.63 -6.73
N LYS A 30 -15.85 6.02 -5.47
CA LYS A 30 -16.21 7.37 -5.09
C LYS A 30 -15.06 8.34 -5.33
N GLU A 31 -15.38 9.60 -5.58
CA GLU A 31 -14.41 10.69 -5.54
C GLU A 31 -13.69 10.75 -4.18
N GLY A 32 -12.42 11.15 -4.19
CA GLY A 32 -11.58 11.21 -2.99
C GLY A 32 -10.90 9.88 -2.62
N VAL A 33 -11.17 8.80 -3.35
CA VAL A 33 -10.49 7.52 -3.11
C VAL A 33 -9.01 7.64 -3.45
N PRO A 34 -8.10 7.33 -2.50
CA PRO A 34 -6.68 7.26 -2.78
C PRO A 34 -6.39 6.12 -3.75
N ILE A 35 -5.52 6.40 -4.70
CA ILE A 35 -5.08 5.48 -5.74
C ILE A 35 -3.55 5.40 -5.75
N MET A 36 -3.02 4.30 -6.25
CA MET A 36 -1.57 4.09 -6.34
C MET A 36 -1.19 3.60 -7.73
N CYS A 37 -0.16 4.21 -8.30
CA CYS A 37 0.48 3.74 -9.51
C CYS A 37 1.25 2.45 -9.21
N THR A 38 1.06 1.40 -10.01
CA THR A 38 1.67 0.08 -9.78
C THR A 38 2.85 -0.24 -10.70
N LYS A 39 3.12 0.65 -11.66
CA LYS A 39 4.27 0.58 -12.58
C LYS A 39 4.79 1.98 -12.84
N ASN A 40 6.08 2.08 -13.19
CA ASN A 40 6.62 3.35 -13.65
C ASN A 40 5.94 3.78 -14.95
N ASN A 41 5.64 5.06 -15.06
CA ASN A 41 5.13 5.69 -16.27
C ASN A 41 5.91 6.98 -16.53
N ASN A 42 6.82 6.92 -17.49
CA ASN A 42 7.71 8.03 -17.79
C ASN A 42 7.01 9.21 -18.48
N GLU A 43 5.91 8.95 -19.19
CA GLU A 43 5.11 9.98 -19.87
C GLU A 43 4.53 10.98 -18.86
N PHE A 44 4.02 10.47 -17.73
CA PHE A 44 3.46 11.32 -16.66
C PHE A 44 4.44 11.53 -15.50
N GLY A 45 5.67 11.07 -15.64
CA GLY A 45 6.68 11.16 -14.59
C GLY A 45 6.31 10.42 -13.31
N LEU A 46 5.49 9.36 -13.38
CA LEU A 46 5.04 8.57 -12.23
C LEU A 46 5.94 7.37 -11.98
N SER A 47 6.15 7.09 -10.72
CA SER A 47 6.87 5.91 -10.24
C SER A 47 5.92 4.87 -9.63
N ASN A 48 6.33 3.61 -9.63
CA ASN A 48 5.62 2.56 -8.90
C ASN A 48 5.59 2.89 -7.40
N GLY A 49 4.39 3.02 -6.86
CA GLY A 49 4.15 3.41 -5.47
C GLY A 49 3.69 4.86 -5.30
N ASP A 50 3.75 5.69 -6.33
CA ASP A 50 3.20 7.05 -6.25
C ASP A 50 1.73 7.01 -5.90
N ILE A 51 1.33 7.83 -4.92
CA ILE A 51 -0.04 7.93 -4.43
C ILE A 51 -0.69 9.17 -5.02
N GLY A 52 -1.87 8.99 -5.53
CA GLY A 52 -2.74 10.04 -6.02
C GLY A 52 -4.15 9.91 -5.46
N VAL A 53 -5.07 10.64 -6.01
CA VAL A 53 -6.48 10.60 -5.64
C VAL A 53 -7.37 10.62 -6.90
N LEU A 54 -8.46 9.89 -6.83
CA LEU A 54 -9.51 9.95 -7.84
C LEU A 54 -10.36 11.19 -7.60
N ILE A 55 -10.46 12.07 -8.58
CA ILE A 55 -11.27 13.29 -8.53
C ILE A 55 -12.31 13.33 -9.65
N GLY A 56 -13.33 14.15 -9.46
CA GLY A 56 -14.42 14.35 -10.44
C GLY A 56 -15.47 13.25 -10.42
N LEU A 57 -16.61 13.57 -11.02
CA LEU A 57 -17.79 12.70 -11.06
C LEU A 57 -17.97 12.09 -12.44
N GLU A 58 -18.44 10.84 -12.49
CA GLU A 58 -18.81 10.11 -13.71
C GLU A 58 -17.80 10.23 -14.86
N ASN A 59 -18.19 10.82 -15.98
CA ASN A 59 -17.38 10.93 -17.20
C ASN A 59 -16.27 12.00 -17.12
N LYS A 60 -16.22 12.79 -16.04
CA LYS A 60 -15.20 13.82 -15.81
C LYS A 60 -14.13 13.38 -14.81
N ARG A 61 -14.01 12.09 -14.54
CA ARG A 61 -13.04 11.55 -13.61
C ARG A 61 -11.62 11.75 -14.10
N LYS A 62 -10.73 12.10 -13.17
CA LYS A 62 -9.30 12.24 -13.38
C LYS A 62 -8.54 11.61 -12.22
N TYR A 63 -7.32 11.16 -12.49
CA TYR A 63 -6.33 10.84 -11.47
C TYR A 63 -5.49 12.07 -11.21
N LEU A 64 -5.48 12.51 -9.97
CA LEU A 64 -4.65 13.62 -9.50
C LEU A 64 -3.47 13.05 -8.74
N PHE A 65 -2.26 13.23 -9.25
CA PHE A 65 -1.02 12.94 -8.55
C PHE A 65 -0.29 14.25 -8.25
N ARG A 66 0.20 14.36 -7.02
CA ARG A 66 0.99 15.50 -6.56
C ARG A 66 2.31 14.99 -6.02
N LYS A 67 3.39 15.49 -6.54
CA LYS A 67 4.74 15.13 -6.12
C LYS A 67 5.68 16.32 -6.22
N PHE A 68 6.85 16.19 -5.63
CA PHE A 68 7.92 17.18 -5.75
C PHE A 68 9.05 16.59 -6.58
N ASN A 69 9.65 17.41 -7.46
CA ASN A 69 10.84 17.05 -8.19
C ASN A 69 12.10 17.23 -7.31
N ASP A 70 13.26 16.90 -7.88
CA ASP A 70 14.55 17.01 -7.19
C ASP A 70 14.90 18.46 -6.79
N ASN A 71 14.31 19.44 -7.47
CA ASN A 71 14.44 20.87 -7.17
C ASN A 71 13.44 21.36 -6.11
N ASN A 72 12.67 20.45 -5.49
CA ASN A 72 11.60 20.73 -4.55
C ASN A 72 10.44 21.58 -5.14
N GLU A 73 10.27 21.52 -6.46
CA GLU A 73 9.14 22.14 -7.15
C GLU A 73 7.97 21.15 -7.19
N GLU A 74 6.77 21.68 -6.96
CA GLU A 74 5.55 20.88 -7.00
C GLU A 74 5.17 20.53 -8.45
N ILE A 75 5.01 19.25 -8.72
CA ILE A 75 4.47 18.72 -9.98
C ILE A 75 3.08 18.16 -9.70
N VAL A 76 2.09 18.65 -10.44
CA VAL A 76 0.72 18.16 -10.41
C VAL A 76 0.42 17.49 -11.75
N ALA A 77 0.16 16.19 -11.71
CA ALA A 77 -0.28 15.44 -12.88
C ALA A 77 -1.78 15.16 -12.79
N LEU A 78 -2.53 15.66 -13.76
CA LEU A 78 -3.96 15.42 -13.90
C LEU A 78 -4.20 14.52 -15.12
N ILE A 79 -4.46 13.24 -14.89
CA ILE A 79 -4.39 12.19 -15.90
C ILE A 79 -5.79 11.61 -16.13
N ASP A 80 -6.13 11.41 -17.39
CA ASP A 80 -7.33 10.68 -17.74
C ASP A 80 -7.19 9.19 -17.39
N PRO A 81 -8.20 8.56 -16.75
CA PRO A 81 -8.15 7.13 -16.46
C PRO A 81 -7.88 6.22 -17.66
N SER A 82 -8.26 6.65 -18.87
CA SER A 82 -7.97 5.92 -20.11
C SER A 82 -6.48 5.89 -20.47
N ASN A 83 -5.70 6.86 -19.98
CA ASN A 83 -4.29 7.01 -20.31
C ASN A 83 -3.36 6.36 -19.25
N LEU A 84 -3.92 5.86 -18.15
CA LEU A 84 -3.14 5.24 -17.07
C LEU A 84 -3.85 4.01 -16.51
N GLU A 85 -3.55 2.84 -17.06
CA GLU A 85 -4.19 1.58 -16.69
C GLU A 85 -3.63 0.96 -15.39
N ASN A 86 -2.37 1.25 -15.05
CA ASN A 86 -1.67 0.60 -13.94
C ASN A 86 -1.93 1.31 -12.59
N VAL A 87 -3.19 1.45 -12.23
CA VAL A 87 -3.64 2.10 -11.00
C VAL A 87 -4.52 1.16 -10.19
N VAL A 88 -4.35 1.17 -8.88
CA VAL A 88 -5.18 0.41 -7.94
C VAL A 88 -5.65 1.30 -6.79
N PRO A 89 -6.77 0.98 -6.15
CA PRO A 89 -7.16 1.63 -4.90
C PRO A 89 -6.09 1.46 -3.82
N ALA A 90 -5.85 2.47 -3.01
CA ALA A 90 -4.72 2.53 -2.07
C ALA A 90 -5.10 2.97 -0.65
N ILE A 91 -6.32 2.68 -0.18
CA ILE A 91 -6.68 2.91 1.23
C ILE A 91 -5.83 2.03 2.15
N ALA A 92 -5.64 0.75 1.77
CA ALA A 92 -4.70 -0.14 2.42
C ALA A 92 -3.54 -0.44 1.46
N ILE A 93 -2.30 -0.33 1.95
CA ILE A 93 -1.08 -0.65 1.19
C ILE A 93 -0.16 -1.55 2.02
N THR A 94 0.75 -2.25 1.36
CA THR A 94 1.77 -3.02 2.09
C THR A 94 2.86 -2.09 2.63
N ILE A 95 3.50 -2.48 3.74
CA ILE A 95 4.62 -1.72 4.32
C ILE A 95 5.74 -1.47 3.30
N HIS A 96 6.04 -2.45 2.44
CA HIS A 96 7.03 -2.25 1.37
C HIS A 96 6.66 -1.13 0.39
N LYS A 97 5.37 -0.99 0.09
CA LYS A 97 4.90 0.06 -0.81
C LYS A 97 4.78 1.43 -0.15
N SER A 98 4.83 1.49 1.18
CA SER A 98 4.89 2.75 1.93
C SER A 98 6.33 3.27 2.12
N GLN A 99 7.34 2.53 1.67
CA GLN A 99 8.73 2.99 1.76
C GLN A 99 8.95 4.26 0.92
N GLY A 100 9.61 5.24 1.52
CA GLY A 100 9.85 6.54 0.89
C GLY A 100 8.70 7.56 1.03
N SER A 101 7.52 7.14 1.52
CA SER A 101 6.39 8.03 1.79
C SER A 101 6.13 8.16 3.30
N GLU A 102 5.59 9.29 3.70
CA GLU A 102 5.20 9.58 5.09
C GLU A 102 3.79 10.18 5.14
N SER A 103 3.09 9.98 6.24
CA SER A 103 1.75 10.51 6.46
C SER A 103 1.61 11.08 7.86
N GLU A 104 0.74 12.07 8.05
CA GLU A 104 0.45 12.62 9.38
C GLU A 104 -0.08 11.55 10.32
N LYS A 105 -0.96 10.68 9.84
CA LYS A 105 -1.54 9.57 10.59
C LYS A 105 -1.33 8.25 9.84
N VAL A 106 -0.86 7.24 10.56
CA VAL A 106 -0.67 5.89 10.05
C VAL A 106 -1.36 4.90 10.98
N SER A 107 -2.12 3.98 10.41
CA SER A 107 -2.70 2.83 11.12
C SER A 107 -2.04 1.55 10.61
N ILE A 108 -1.40 0.81 11.51
CA ILE A 108 -0.72 -0.44 11.20
C ILE A 108 -1.59 -1.61 11.64
N LEU A 109 -1.88 -2.52 10.71
CA LEU A 109 -2.48 -3.81 11.01
C LEU A 109 -1.37 -4.86 11.09
N TRP A 110 -1.07 -5.34 12.29
CA TRP A 110 0.01 -6.28 12.53
C TRP A 110 -0.53 -7.63 12.99
N SER A 111 -0.24 -8.70 12.26
CA SER A 111 -0.70 -10.03 12.59
C SER A 111 0.45 -10.88 13.15
N GLN A 112 0.25 -11.43 14.35
CA GLN A 112 1.16 -12.41 14.94
C GLN A 112 0.91 -13.85 14.42
N LYS A 113 -0.22 -14.13 13.78
CA LYS A 113 -0.55 -15.49 13.29
C LYS A 113 0.43 -16.00 12.22
N TYR A 114 1.14 -15.11 11.55
CA TYR A 114 2.23 -15.51 10.65
C TYR A 114 3.40 -16.18 11.40
N ARG A 115 3.57 -15.93 12.70
CA ARG A 115 4.58 -16.62 13.53
C ARG A 115 4.28 -18.10 13.71
N ARG A 116 3.06 -18.50 14.07
CA ARG A 116 2.77 -19.87 14.53
C ARG A 116 2.76 -20.91 13.40
N HIS A 117 2.23 -20.63 12.22
CA HIS A 117 2.13 -21.62 11.14
C HIS A 117 3.44 -21.94 10.44
N GLN A 118 4.43 -21.06 10.50
CA GLN A 118 5.74 -21.31 9.89
C GLN A 118 6.73 -21.95 10.86
N TYR A 119 6.53 -21.84 12.17
CA TYR A 119 7.37 -22.50 13.17
C TYR A 119 7.03 -24.02 13.27
N ALA A 120 5.78 -24.40 13.18
CA ALA A 120 5.37 -25.80 13.30
C ALA A 120 5.91 -26.74 12.20
N VAL A 121 6.34 -26.19 11.05
CA VAL A 121 6.82 -26.99 9.91
C VAL A 121 8.35 -27.06 9.81
N LYS A 122 9.11 -26.28 10.60
CA LYS A 122 10.58 -26.17 10.48
C LYS A 122 11.38 -26.27 11.77
N GLU A 123 10.83 -26.82 12.84
CA GLU A 123 11.57 -27.00 14.10
C GLU A 123 12.77 -27.96 14.02
N GLN A 124 13.03 -28.58 12.86
CA GLN A 124 14.11 -29.56 12.74
C GLN A 124 15.35 -29.13 11.91
N LYS A 125 15.40 -27.95 11.33
CA LYS A 125 16.61 -27.49 10.60
C LYS A 125 16.81 -25.97 10.75
N ASP A 126 17.89 -25.59 11.40
CA ASP A 126 18.59 -24.29 11.39
C ASP A 126 18.17 -23.19 12.40
N ASN A 127 18.88 -23.16 13.52
CA ASN A 127 18.90 -22.02 14.47
C ASN A 127 19.32 -20.68 13.82
N GLN A 128 20.07 -20.70 12.72
CA GLN A 128 20.48 -19.50 11.98
C GLN A 128 19.32 -18.82 11.24
N ASN A 129 18.35 -19.59 10.76
CA ASN A 129 17.20 -19.05 10.04
C ASN A 129 16.19 -18.31 10.94
N ILE A 130 16.12 -18.65 12.22
CA ILE A 130 15.24 -17.99 13.20
C ILE A 130 15.74 -16.57 13.48
N PHE A 131 17.05 -16.41 13.70
CA PHE A 131 17.66 -15.11 13.99
C PHE A 131 17.54 -14.11 12.82
N CYS A 132 17.74 -14.57 11.60
CA CYS A 132 17.56 -13.73 10.40
C CYS A 132 16.11 -13.26 10.19
N ARG A 133 15.15 -14.09 10.57
CA ARG A 133 13.71 -13.77 10.44
C ARG A 133 13.25 -12.73 11.46
N ASP A 134 13.68 -12.85 12.68
CA ASP A 134 13.34 -11.91 13.75
C ASP A 134 13.87 -10.51 13.42
N ASN A 135 15.06 -10.43 12.84
CA ASN A 135 15.62 -9.17 12.33
C ASN A 135 14.84 -8.58 11.16
N PHE A 136 14.33 -9.43 10.25
CA PHE A 136 13.51 -8.95 9.13
C PHE A 136 12.16 -8.38 9.60
N GLU A 137 11.47 -9.07 10.51
CA GLU A 137 10.21 -8.59 11.07
C GLU A 137 10.39 -7.28 11.85
N ARG A 138 11.46 -7.17 12.64
CA ARG A 138 11.80 -5.93 13.36
C ARG A 138 12.07 -4.78 12.41
N ARG A 139 12.84 -5.00 11.34
CA ARG A 139 13.10 -3.98 10.32
C ARG A 139 11.81 -3.56 9.61
N LEU A 140 10.95 -4.52 9.27
CA LEU A 140 9.68 -4.24 8.64
C LEU A 140 8.76 -3.42 9.56
N PHE A 141 8.67 -3.80 10.83
CA PHE A 141 7.91 -3.07 11.83
C PHE A 141 8.47 -1.66 12.04
N TYR A 142 9.77 -1.53 12.16
CA TYR A 142 10.43 -0.21 12.23
C TYR A 142 10.10 0.65 11.01
N THR A 143 10.20 0.08 9.81
CA THR A 143 9.80 0.79 8.58
C THR A 143 8.36 1.29 8.65
N ALA A 144 7.44 0.48 9.17
CA ALA A 144 6.04 0.85 9.26
C ALA A 144 5.81 2.01 10.25
N ILE A 145 6.39 1.94 11.45
CA ILE A 145 6.19 2.97 12.49
C ILE A 145 6.79 4.31 12.10
N THR A 146 7.91 4.30 11.37
CA THR A 146 8.58 5.52 10.90
C THR A 146 7.86 6.23 9.75
N ARG A 147 6.73 5.70 9.28
CA ARG A 147 5.89 6.37 8.28
C ARG A 147 4.96 7.42 8.89
N ALA A 148 4.73 7.36 10.19
CA ALA A 148 3.86 8.31 10.89
C ALA A 148 4.62 9.56 11.31
N LYS A 149 4.10 10.74 10.92
CA LYS A 149 4.63 12.06 11.33
C LYS A 149 4.08 12.53 12.67
N LYS A 150 2.79 12.27 12.96
CA LYS A 150 2.11 12.78 14.14
C LYS A 150 1.39 11.69 14.94
N PHE A 151 0.63 10.85 14.27
CA PHE A 151 -0.24 9.88 14.93
C PHE A 151 0.00 8.47 14.39
N LEU A 152 0.10 7.51 15.31
CA LEU A 152 0.31 6.11 15.01
C LEU A 152 -0.68 5.24 15.78
N ASP A 153 -1.52 4.50 15.06
CA ASP A 153 -2.38 3.46 15.61
C ASP A 153 -1.82 2.08 15.24
N ILE A 154 -1.72 1.18 16.20
CA ILE A 154 -1.26 -0.19 15.95
C ILE A 154 -2.33 -1.18 16.40
N TYR A 155 -2.85 -1.94 15.46
CA TYR A 155 -3.84 -2.98 15.69
C TYR A 155 -3.18 -4.36 15.60
N TYR A 156 -3.17 -5.06 16.72
CA TYR A 156 -2.65 -6.42 16.80
C TYR A 156 -3.77 -7.42 16.58
N LEU A 157 -3.47 -8.40 15.74
CA LEU A 157 -4.35 -9.51 15.47
C LEU A 157 -3.82 -10.76 16.16
N ASN A 158 -4.59 -11.25 17.10
CA ASN A 158 -4.32 -12.50 17.81
C ASN A 158 -4.74 -13.73 17.00
#